data_83aebb15e0acbade525804a50575898d
#
_entry.id   83aebb15e0acbade525804a50575898d
#
_cell.length_a   1.000
_cell.length_b   1.000
_cell.length_c   1.000
_cell.angle_alpha   90.00
_cell.angle_beta   90.00
_cell.angle_gamma   90.00
#
_symmetry.space_group_name_H-M   'P 1'
#
loop_
_entity.id
_entity.type
_entity.pdbx_description
1 polymer ?
#
loop_
_entity_poly.entity_id
_entity_poly.type
_entity_poly.pdbx_seq_one_letter_code
_entity_poly.pdbx_strand_id
1 'polypeptide(L)'
;MYLGEKAGKFFPQKSPERERVLEWLFWQVGGLGPMAGQVSHFVNYAPNFPGDHSYSEERYKNEYDRLLGVMDRILNEREYLAGDYSIADMASFPWVTAYKRYEVNLDLFANVRRWFDAIKSRPAVRKGIDVGKAARNFGEGISKESLKTMFKQDAKSIAEMAKKKEKE
;
A
#
# COMPACT_ATOMS: atom_id res chain seq x y z
N MET A 1 8.11 7.95 10.56
CA MET A 1 8.38 9.14 11.38
C MET A 1 9.80 9.12 11.96
N TYR A 2 10.17 8.16 12.81
CA TYR A 2 11.48 8.10 13.48
C TYR A 2 12.69 8.38 12.57
N LEU A 3 12.79 7.70 11.42
CA LEU A 3 13.91 7.91 10.50
C LEU A 3 13.92 9.31 9.87
N GLY A 4 12.75 9.88 9.60
CA GLY A 4 12.64 11.24 9.08
C GLY A 4 13.10 12.28 10.09
N GLU A 5 12.72 12.11 11.35
CA GLU A 5 13.17 12.97 12.46
C GLU A 5 14.67 12.83 12.69
N LYS A 6 15.18 11.60 12.77
CA LYS A 6 16.61 11.33 12.96
C LYS A 6 17.48 11.88 11.84
N ALA A 7 17.01 11.81 10.59
CA ALA A 7 17.75 12.28 9.42
C ALA A 7 17.56 13.78 9.15
N GLY A 8 16.58 14.43 9.77
CA GLY A 8 16.17 15.80 9.47
C GLY A 8 15.68 16.00 8.04
N LYS A 9 15.12 14.94 7.39
CA LYS A 9 14.71 14.94 5.98
C LYS A 9 13.34 14.30 5.80
N PHE A 10 12.56 14.80 4.83
CA PHE A 10 11.29 14.27 4.40
C PHE A 10 10.17 14.30 5.46
N PHE A 11 10.43 14.90 6.62
CA PHE A 11 9.48 15.08 7.69
C PHE A 11 9.78 16.39 8.41
N PRO A 12 9.05 17.48 8.07
CA PRO A 12 9.23 18.79 8.67
C PRO A 12 9.13 18.76 10.18
N GLN A 13 9.87 19.64 10.85
CA GLN A 13 9.87 19.73 12.32
C GLN A 13 8.90 20.80 12.85
N LYS A 14 8.44 21.71 11.97
CA LYS A 14 7.63 22.86 12.33
C LYS A 14 6.25 22.81 11.69
N SER A 15 5.27 23.39 12.39
CA SER A 15 3.94 23.72 11.86
C SER A 15 4.03 24.83 10.80
N PRO A 16 3.13 24.82 9.83
CA PRO A 16 2.05 23.86 9.55
C PRO A 16 2.50 22.69 8.63
N GLU A 17 3.74 22.66 8.17
CA GLU A 17 4.22 21.66 7.22
C GLU A 17 4.24 20.25 7.83
N ARG A 18 4.58 20.16 9.14
CA ARG A 18 4.58 18.88 9.87
C ARG A 18 3.18 18.26 9.90
N GLU A 19 2.17 19.06 10.23
CA GLU A 19 0.78 18.61 10.33
C GLU A 19 0.24 18.15 8.97
N ARG A 20 0.58 18.85 7.88
CA ARG A 20 0.20 18.42 6.51
C ARG A 20 0.78 17.05 6.15
N VAL A 21 2.03 16.79 6.52
CA VAL A 21 2.63 15.46 6.29
C VAL A 21 1.95 14.41 7.14
N LEU A 22 1.62 14.70 8.41
CA LEU A 22 0.91 13.79 9.30
C LEU A 22 -0.51 13.51 8.80
N GLU A 23 -1.25 14.51 8.35
CA GLU A 23 -2.58 14.35 7.76
C GLU A 23 -2.57 13.31 6.63
N TRP A 24 -1.68 13.47 5.66
CA TRP A 24 -1.56 12.55 4.54
C TRP A 24 -1.01 11.17 4.92
N LEU A 25 -0.10 11.12 5.89
CA LEU A 25 0.40 9.86 6.42
C LEU A 25 -0.71 9.06 7.12
N PHE A 26 -1.52 9.71 7.96
CA PHE A 26 -2.65 9.06 8.62
C PHE A 26 -3.78 8.73 7.66
N TRP A 27 -4.03 9.57 6.66
CA TRP A 27 -4.97 9.26 5.58
C TRP A 27 -4.56 7.99 4.82
N GLN A 28 -3.25 7.83 4.53
CA GLN A 28 -2.74 6.61 3.93
C GLN A 28 -2.92 5.39 4.85
N VAL A 29 -2.56 5.51 6.13
CA VAL A 29 -2.65 4.41 7.11
C VAL A 29 -4.09 4.00 7.39
N GLY A 30 -5.02 4.95 7.46
CA GLY A 30 -6.44 4.70 7.75
C GLY A 30 -7.31 4.42 6.52
N GLY A 31 -6.83 4.77 5.32
CA GLY A 31 -7.63 4.69 4.09
C GLY A 31 -6.92 3.93 2.98
N LEU A 32 -5.99 4.59 2.26
CA LEU A 32 -5.40 4.06 1.03
C LEU A 32 -4.76 2.67 1.24
N GLY A 33 -3.93 2.50 2.26
CA GLY A 33 -3.26 1.25 2.55
C GLY A 33 -4.23 0.10 2.82
N PRO A 34 -5.12 0.22 3.82
CA PRO A 34 -6.11 -0.80 4.12
C PRO A 34 -7.00 -1.15 2.93
N MET A 35 -7.51 -0.16 2.18
CA MET A 35 -8.41 -0.42 1.07
C MET A 35 -7.70 -1.06 -0.13
N ALA A 36 -6.49 -0.60 -0.49
CA ALA A 36 -5.66 -1.25 -1.49
C ALA A 36 -5.29 -2.70 -1.07
N GLY A 37 -5.09 -2.94 0.23
CA GLY A 37 -4.89 -4.27 0.79
C GLY A 37 -6.11 -5.18 0.57
N GLN A 38 -7.33 -4.65 0.74
CA GLN A 38 -8.56 -5.40 0.43
C GLN A 38 -8.70 -5.69 -1.05
N VAL A 39 -8.44 -4.72 -1.94
CA VAL A 39 -8.42 -4.98 -3.40
C VAL A 39 -7.43 -6.10 -3.71
N SER A 40 -6.22 -6.02 -3.15
CA SER A 40 -5.22 -7.08 -3.32
C SER A 40 -5.72 -8.44 -2.87
N HIS A 41 -6.43 -8.50 -1.74
CA HIS A 41 -7.00 -9.74 -1.23
C HIS A 41 -8.03 -10.33 -2.20
N PHE A 42 -9.01 -9.55 -2.61
CA PHE A 42 -10.09 -10.05 -3.46
C PHE A 42 -9.66 -10.36 -4.89
N VAL A 43 -8.70 -9.62 -5.44
CA VAL A 43 -8.16 -9.87 -6.79
C VAL A 43 -7.19 -11.07 -6.81
N ASN A 44 -6.29 -11.19 -5.80
CA ASN A 44 -5.19 -12.16 -5.88
C ASN A 44 -5.42 -13.42 -5.06
N TYR A 45 -6.18 -13.36 -3.96
CA TYR A 45 -6.24 -14.45 -2.98
C TYR A 45 -7.63 -15.06 -2.88
N ALA A 46 -8.69 -14.27 -2.86
CA ALA A 46 -10.05 -14.75 -2.73
C ALA A 46 -10.46 -15.79 -3.79
N PRO A 47 -9.98 -15.73 -5.05
CA PRO A 47 -10.25 -16.76 -6.05
C PRO A 47 -9.78 -18.18 -5.65
N ASN A 48 -8.89 -18.32 -4.66
CA ASN A 48 -8.46 -19.62 -4.13
C ASN A 48 -9.41 -20.18 -3.05
N PHE A 49 -10.47 -19.46 -2.69
CA PHE A 49 -11.44 -19.87 -1.68
C PHE A 49 -12.82 -20.07 -2.33
N PRO A 50 -13.65 -20.97 -1.80
CA PRO A 50 -15.01 -21.16 -2.29
C PRO A 50 -15.90 -19.95 -2.01
N GLY A 51 -16.87 -19.72 -2.88
CA GLY A 51 -17.85 -18.64 -2.76
C GLY A 51 -17.73 -17.60 -3.88
N ASP A 52 -18.77 -16.78 -4.01
CA ASP A 52 -18.77 -15.62 -4.89
C ASP A 52 -18.22 -14.40 -4.14
N HIS A 53 -17.17 -13.80 -4.67
CA HIS A 53 -16.48 -12.65 -4.10
C HIS A 53 -16.68 -11.36 -4.93
N SER A 54 -17.50 -11.41 -5.99
CA SER A 54 -17.67 -10.34 -6.98
C SER A 54 -18.10 -9.02 -6.33
N TYR A 55 -19.08 -9.04 -5.44
CA TYR A 55 -19.53 -7.85 -4.72
C TYR A 55 -18.39 -7.19 -3.90
N SER A 56 -17.63 -8.00 -3.19
CA SER A 56 -16.54 -7.49 -2.34
C SER A 56 -15.40 -6.94 -3.19
N GLU A 57 -15.06 -7.62 -4.28
CA GLU A 57 -14.04 -7.16 -5.23
C GLU A 57 -14.44 -5.81 -5.83
N GLU A 58 -15.65 -5.69 -6.38
CA GLU A 58 -16.18 -4.45 -6.93
C GLU A 58 -16.23 -3.32 -5.89
N ARG A 59 -16.74 -3.61 -4.70
CA ARG A 59 -16.84 -2.66 -3.59
C ARG A 59 -15.49 -2.05 -3.23
N TYR A 60 -14.44 -2.87 -3.14
CA TYR A 60 -13.11 -2.38 -2.78
C TYR A 60 -12.37 -1.74 -3.96
N LYS A 61 -12.56 -2.20 -5.20
CA LYS A 61 -12.06 -1.51 -6.39
C LYS A 61 -12.64 -0.10 -6.49
N ASN A 62 -13.94 0.07 -6.29
CA ASN A 62 -14.61 1.38 -6.29
C ASN A 62 -14.08 2.30 -5.19
N GLU A 63 -13.82 1.79 -3.98
CA GLU A 63 -13.25 2.58 -2.90
C GLU A 63 -11.81 2.99 -3.19
N TYR A 64 -11.01 2.09 -3.75
CA TYR A 64 -9.64 2.41 -4.16
C TYR A 64 -9.61 3.49 -5.24
N ASP A 65 -10.49 3.39 -6.24
CA ASP A 65 -10.66 4.38 -7.30
C ASP A 65 -11.04 5.75 -6.72
N ARG A 66 -12.00 5.78 -5.78
CA ARG A 66 -12.37 6.98 -5.05
C ARG A 66 -11.19 7.61 -4.30
N LEU A 67 -10.34 6.82 -3.67
CA LEU A 67 -9.14 7.29 -2.97
C LEU A 67 -8.10 7.85 -3.94
N LEU A 68 -7.91 7.25 -5.12
CA LEU A 68 -7.09 7.83 -6.17
C LEU A 68 -7.64 9.18 -6.64
N GLY A 69 -8.96 9.32 -6.75
CA GLY A 69 -9.61 10.60 -7.06
C GLY A 69 -9.37 11.69 -6.00
N VAL A 70 -9.29 11.31 -4.72
CA VAL A 70 -8.89 12.25 -3.64
C VAL A 70 -7.45 12.69 -3.82
N MET A 71 -6.53 11.76 -4.13
CA MET A 71 -5.14 12.10 -4.43
C MET A 71 -5.03 13.00 -5.67
N ASP A 72 -5.74 12.66 -6.74
CA ASP A 72 -5.66 13.39 -8.00
C ASP A 72 -6.05 14.85 -7.82
N ARG A 73 -7.12 15.10 -7.07
CA ARG A 73 -7.59 16.45 -6.78
C ARG A 73 -6.56 17.28 -6.03
N ILE A 74 -5.92 16.74 -4.99
CA ILE A 74 -4.92 17.50 -4.22
C ILE A 74 -3.62 17.70 -4.99
N LEU A 75 -3.23 16.70 -5.79
CA LEU A 75 -2.03 16.75 -6.63
C LEU A 75 -2.18 17.69 -7.83
N ASN A 76 -3.39 18.15 -8.15
CA ASN A 76 -3.59 19.23 -9.12
C ASN A 76 -2.98 20.56 -8.66
N GLU A 77 -2.96 20.81 -7.35
CA GLU A 77 -2.44 22.03 -6.76
C GLU A 77 -1.02 21.90 -6.22
N ARG A 78 -0.48 20.68 -6.15
CA ARG A 78 0.77 20.36 -5.47
C ARG A 78 1.57 19.33 -6.26
N GLU A 79 2.88 19.38 -6.12
CA GLU A 79 3.76 18.39 -6.72
C GLU A 79 3.68 17.05 -5.97
N TYR A 80 3.64 17.10 -4.63
CA TYR A 80 3.52 15.95 -3.74
C TYR A 80 2.37 16.14 -2.75
N LEU A 81 1.96 15.06 -2.05
CA LEU A 81 0.76 15.04 -1.21
C LEU A 81 0.72 16.16 -0.16
N ALA A 82 1.84 16.44 0.49
CA ALA A 82 1.94 17.48 1.51
C ALA A 82 2.59 18.78 1.00
N GLY A 83 2.85 18.89 -0.31
CA GLY A 83 3.58 19.98 -0.97
C GLY A 83 4.95 19.51 -1.41
N ASP A 84 5.91 19.35 -0.49
CA ASP A 84 7.21 18.77 -0.74
C ASP A 84 7.20 17.24 -0.59
N TYR A 85 8.14 16.56 -1.27
CA TYR A 85 8.33 15.11 -1.16
C TYR A 85 8.64 14.69 0.28
N SER A 86 7.79 13.84 0.83
CA SER A 86 7.79 13.51 2.26
C SER A 86 7.56 12.03 2.54
N ILE A 87 7.58 11.67 3.83
CA ILE A 87 7.22 10.31 4.28
C ILE A 87 5.76 9.94 3.94
N ALA A 88 4.87 10.91 3.71
CA ALA A 88 3.51 10.64 3.26
C ALA A 88 3.49 10.05 1.85
N ASP A 89 4.30 10.60 0.92
CA ASP A 89 4.47 10.08 -0.43
C ASP A 89 5.15 8.71 -0.42
N MET A 90 6.19 8.55 0.42
CA MET A 90 6.90 7.28 0.57
C MET A 90 5.99 6.17 1.07
N ALA A 91 5.07 6.46 1.98
CA ALA A 91 4.10 5.50 2.51
C ALA A 91 2.96 5.19 1.54
N SER A 92 2.55 6.17 0.73
CA SER A 92 1.45 6.03 -0.23
C SER A 92 1.87 5.33 -1.53
N PHE A 93 3.08 5.60 -2.01
CA PHE A 93 3.56 5.12 -3.30
C PHE A 93 3.48 3.60 -3.50
N PRO A 94 3.88 2.73 -2.53
CA PRO A 94 3.81 1.28 -2.70
C PRO A 94 2.38 0.78 -2.98
N TRP A 95 1.37 1.42 -2.40
CA TRP A 95 -0.03 1.06 -2.57
C TRP A 95 -0.59 1.39 -3.95
N VAL A 96 0.03 2.34 -4.65
CA VAL A 96 -0.33 2.68 -6.04
C VAL A 96 0.41 1.82 -7.07
N THR A 97 1.54 1.19 -6.71
CA THR A 97 2.34 0.39 -7.67
C THR A 97 1.58 -0.76 -8.31
N ALA A 98 0.55 -1.27 -7.64
CA ALA A 98 -0.24 -2.42 -8.10
C ALA A 98 -1.43 -2.05 -8.99
N TYR A 99 -1.60 -0.77 -9.36
CA TYR A 99 -2.76 -0.26 -10.11
C TYR A 99 -3.13 -1.10 -11.35
N LYS A 100 -2.14 -1.56 -12.12
CA LYS A 100 -2.38 -2.41 -13.31
C LYS A 100 -3.01 -3.76 -12.95
N ARG A 101 -2.58 -4.35 -11.82
CA ARG A 101 -3.13 -5.61 -11.33
C ARG A 101 -4.57 -5.45 -10.85
N TYR A 102 -4.93 -4.27 -10.38
CA TYR A 102 -6.29 -3.93 -9.96
C TYR A 102 -7.17 -3.44 -11.12
N GLU A 103 -6.63 -3.48 -12.36
CA GLU A 103 -7.31 -3.03 -13.57
C GLU A 103 -7.67 -1.54 -13.58
N VAL A 104 -6.95 -0.76 -12.79
CA VAL A 104 -7.13 0.69 -12.73
C VAL A 104 -6.35 1.37 -13.84
N ASN A 105 -7.02 2.24 -14.58
CA ASN A 105 -6.37 3.11 -15.57
C ASN A 105 -5.92 4.41 -14.91
N LEU A 106 -4.62 4.52 -14.60
CA LEU A 106 -4.05 5.74 -14.02
C LEU A 106 -4.12 6.97 -14.96
N ASP A 107 -4.37 6.81 -16.25
CA ASP A 107 -4.49 7.94 -17.17
C ASP A 107 -5.78 8.74 -16.94
N LEU A 108 -6.76 8.15 -16.21
CA LEU A 108 -7.94 8.85 -15.72
C LEU A 108 -7.61 9.78 -14.52
N PHE A 109 -6.45 9.62 -13.91
CA PHE A 109 -5.93 10.38 -12.77
C PHE A 109 -4.59 11.02 -13.15
N ALA A 110 -4.63 12.04 -14.00
CA ALA A 110 -3.44 12.61 -14.64
C ALA A 110 -2.40 13.13 -13.61
N ASN A 111 -2.85 13.69 -12.48
CA ASN A 111 -1.99 14.20 -11.43
C ASN A 111 -1.36 13.05 -10.61
N VAL A 112 -2.12 11.99 -10.33
CA VAL A 112 -1.58 10.76 -9.71
C VAL A 112 -0.57 10.10 -10.65
N ARG A 113 -0.82 10.06 -11.95
CA ARG A 113 0.13 9.55 -12.95
C ARG A 113 1.44 10.33 -12.90
N ARG A 114 1.38 11.65 -12.97
CA ARG A 114 2.55 12.53 -12.87
C ARG A 114 3.33 12.27 -11.56
N TRP A 115 2.63 12.27 -10.43
CA TRP A 115 3.20 12.00 -9.11
C TRP A 115 3.86 10.62 -9.04
N PHE A 116 3.18 9.60 -9.54
CA PHE A 116 3.68 8.22 -9.58
C PHE A 116 4.98 8.12 -10.39
N ASP A 117 5.02 8.70 -11.58
CA ASP A 117 6.19 8.64 -12.46
C ASP A 117 7.35 9.45 -11.88
N ALA A 118 7.09 10.61 -11.27
CA ALA A 118 8.09 11.42 -10.56
C ALA A 118 8.75 10.62 -9.42
N ILE A 119 7.98 9.96 -8.57
CA ILE A 119 8.52 9.14 -7.48
C ILE A 119 9.26 7.91 -8.01
N LYS A 120 8.69 7.20 -8.97
CA LYS A 120 9.27 6.00 -9.57
C LYS A 120 10.62 6.30 -10.24
N SER A 121 10.81 7.50 -10.79
CA SER A 121 12.06 7.91 -11.43
C SER A 121 13.21 8.11 -10.46
N ARG A 122 12.95 8.30 -9.16
CA ARG A 122 13.97 8.58 -8.13
C ARG A 122 14.92 7.39 -7.96
N PRO A 123 16.24 7.57 -8.02
CA PRO A 123 17.21 6.46 -7.91
C PRO A 123 17.06 5.66 -6.61
N ALA A 124 16.84 6.35 -5.48
CA ALA A 124 16.66 5.70 -4.18
C ALA A 124 15.39 4.84 -4.12
N VAL A 125 14.29 5.27 -4.77
CA VAL A 125 13.05 4.50 -4.87
C VAL A 125 13.25 3.25 -5.72
N ARG A 126 13.92 3.37 -6.87
CA ARG A 126 14.28 2.22 -7.72
C ARG A 126 15.10 1.19 -6.95
N LYS A 127 16.16 1.66 -6.26
CA LYS A 127 16.98 0.79 -5.41
C LYS A 127 16.16 0.10 -4.33
N GLY A 128 15.24 0.83 -3.67
CA GLY A 128 14.37 0.28 -2.64
C GLY A 128 13.39 -0.78 -3.19
N ILE A 129 12.84 -0.57 -4.38
CA ILE A 129 11.96 -1.54 -5.05
C ILE A 129 12.72 -2.82 -5.41
N ASP A 130 13.99 -2.74 -5.76
CA ASP A 130 14.79 -3.90 -6.15
C ASP A 130 15.28 -4.73 -4.95
N VAL A 131 15.18 -4.22 -3.72
CA VAL A 131 15.54 -4.99 -2.51
C VAL A 131 14.64 -6.23 -2.41
N GLY A 132 15.27 -7.40 -2.28
CA GLY A 132 14.56 -8.67 -2.17
C GLY A 132 13.90 -9.17 -3.46
N LYS A 133 14.14 -8.53 -4.61
CA LYS A 133 13.52 -8.93 -5.88
C LYS A 133 13.80 -10.38 -6.26
N ALA A 134 15.02 -10.87 -6.01
CA ALA A 134 15.39 -12.26 -6.26
C ALA A 134 14.67 -13.28 -5.35
N ALA A 135 14.19 -12.84 -4.18
CA ALA A 135 13.45 -13.68 -3.25
C ALA A 135 11.92 -13.62 -3.48
N ARG A 136 11.46 -12.78 -4.40
CA ARG A 136 10.04 -12.68 -4.75
C ARG A 136 9.72 -13.66 -5.85
N ASN A 137 9.01 -14.73 -5.54
CA ASN A 137 8.49 -15.69 -6.52
C ASN A 137 7.30 -15.08 -7.27
N PHE A 138 7.56 -14.13 -8.16
CA PHE A 138 6.54 -13.59 -9.04
C PHE A 138 6.25 -14.62 -10.15
N GLY A 139 5.12 -15.30 -10.07
CA GLY A 139 4.65 -16.23 -11.10
C GLY A 139 4.46 -17.68 -10.65
N GLU A 140 4.99 -18.07 -9.50
CA GLU A 140 4.57 -19.29 -8.84
C GLU A 140 3.29 -19.03 -8.05
N GLY A 141 2.26 -19.85 -8.25
CA GLY A 141 1.02 -19.76 -7.48
C GLY A 141 1.27 -19.91 -5.99
N ILE A 142 0.44 -19.26 -5.17
CA ILE A 142 0.57 -19.34 -3.72
C ILE A 142 0.22 -20.76 -3.26
N SER A 143 1.10 -21.40 -2.47
CA SER A 143 0.86 -22.75 -1.95
C SER A 143 -0.35 -22.75 -1.00
N LYS A 144 -1.04 -23.91 -0.92
CA LYS A 144 -2.15 -24.11 0.04
C LYS A 144 -1.71 -23.86 1.48
N GLU A 145 -0.45 -24.19 1.81
CA GLU A 145 0.11 -23.96 3.13
C GLU A 145 0.32 -22.47 3.41
N SER A 146 0.82 -21.71 2.43
CA SER A 146 0.95 -20.25 2.52
C SER A 146 -0.42 -19.59 2.69
N LEU A 147 -1.45 -20.00 1.92
CA LEU A 147 -2.82 -19.49 2.08
C LEU A 147 -3.38 -19.80 3.47
N LYS A 148 -3.13 -20.99 4.02
CA LYS A 148 -3.52 -21.35 5.38
C LYS A 148 -2.83 -20.45 6.41
N THR A 149 -1.54 -20.24 6.26
CA THR A 149 -0.76 -19.39 7.17
C THR A 149 -1.20 -17.93 7.10
N MET A 150 -1.49 -17.41 5.91
CA MET A 150 -1.86 -16.02 5.72
C MET A 150 -3.31 -15.70 6.16
N PHE A 151 -4.26 -16.63 5.93
CA PHE A 151 -5.70 -16.32 5.98
C PHE A 151 -6.53 -17.22 6.91
N LYS A 152 -5.94 -18.23 7.54
CA LYS A 152 -6.64 -19.12 8.47
C LYS A 152 -6.05 -19.08 9.89
N GLN A 153 -5.41 -17.98 10.24
CA GLN A 153 -4.95 -17.76 11.60
C GLN A 153 -6.08 -17.11 12.42
N ASP A 154 -6.46 -17.76 13.51
CA ASP A 154 -7.36 -17.27 14.53
C ASP A 154 -6.68 -17.33 15.91
N ALA A 155 -7.34 -16.82 16.93
CA ALA A 155 -6.80 -16.79 18.29
C ALA A 155 -6.44 -18.20 18.81
N LYS A 156 -7.18 -19.24 18.40
CA LYS A 156 -6.93 -20.63 18.79
C LYS A 156 -5.67 -21.20 18.14
N SER A 157 -5.53 -21.01 16.82
CA SER A 157 -4.34 -21.47 16.08
C SER A 157 -3.05 -20.79 16.55
N ILE A 158 -3.12 -19.49 16.90
CA ILE A 158 -1.99 -18.74 17.46
C ILE A 158 -1.60 -19.32 18.84
N ALA A 159 -2.57 -19.58 19.72
CA ALA A 159 -2.32 -20.18 21.02
C ALA A 159 -1.72 -21.60 20.92
N GLU A 160 -2.14 -22.40 19.95
CA GLU A 160 -1.57 -23.73 19.69
C GLU A 160 -0.12 -23.65 19.18
N MET A 161 0.19 -22.67 18.32
CA MET A 161 1.56 -22.42 17.85
C MET A 161 2.49 -21.99 18.98
N ALA A 162 2.03 -21.12 19.89
CA ALA A 162 2.81 -20.70 21.06
C ALA A 162 3.17 -21.89 21.95
N LYS A 163 2.20 -22.77 22.25
CA LYS A 163 2.44 -23.98 23.06
C LYS A 163 3.40 -24.99 22.43
N LYS A 164 3.51 -25.03 21.09
CA LYS A 164 4.49 -25.87 20.41
C LYS A 164 5.92 -25.37 20.57
N LYS A 165 6.11 -24.04 20.47
CA LYS A 165 7.44 -23.41 20.65
C LYS A 165 7.98 -23.51 22.06
N GLU A 166 7.12 -23.61 23.07
CA GLU A 166 7.55 -23.82 24.48
C GLU A 166 8.03 -25.27 24.78
N LYS A 167 7.78 -26.21 23.84
CA LYS A 167 8.16 -27.62 24.00
C LYS A 167 9.38 -28.03 23.18
N GLU A 168 9.89 -27.13 22.32
CA GLU A 168 11.14 -27.24 21.56
C GLU A 168 12.29 -26.52 22.24
#